data_68c9aadea5d2a737157fa17411d05b61
#
_entry.id   68c9aadea5d2a737157fa17411d05b61
#
_cell.length_a   1.000
_cell.length_b   1.000
_cell.length_c   1.000
_cell.angle_alpha   90.00
_cell.angle_beta   90.00
_cell.angle_gamma   90.00
#
_symmetry.space_group_name_H-M   'P 1'
#
loop_
_entity.id
_entity.type
_entity.pdbx_description
1 polymer ?
#
loop_
_entity_poly.entity_id
_entity_poly.type
_entity_poly.pdbx_seq_one_letter_code
_entity_poly.pdbx_strand_id
1 'polypeptide(L)'
;METQSNEIINENKGNEIQSESRLTIMEATSIIVGHGVGAGILAVPYLASRAPWWDFLWILAIAYSINLLLHLMIAELSLNNNGAQFVKCFENELFTGRFKKIATWIVFAFLAFSVLCNVASFITGSAAVFTSWFNLPSWVGMLIYYVIAGLVVFFGMKIVGICEKYSVIAMVIVIGILFVATVTSKMNALPSTFIAASNSMALYSTVAFSLSAVMSVPQVVKGVAGDRKKIISAIAAGTGINAFLIVVVTFMTLLGAGQAITKNGALVDLSVSLGGWVSIVGYIFSLLALSTSFWANTLNMRDIIAEQTKWNLKLCWLLATLPCLILALCGMTSFVGFARLAGIIQVLTGIGIIIAYSRSRKRVNQSLICGRFGQLPFQLIVILGSIMATVGSVIAVK
;
A
#
# COMPACT_ATOMS: atom_id res chain seq x y z
N MET A 1 29.84 -35.03 17.29
CA MET A 1 29.77 -33.86 18.21
C MET A 1 29.76 -32.52 17.46
N GLU A 2 30.59 -32.30 16.45
CA GLU A 2 30.58 -31.03 15.66
C GLU A 2 29.28 -30.76 14.89
N THR A 3 28.62 -31.78 14.36
CA THR A 3 27.37 -31.62 13.59
C THR A 3 26.19 -31.17 14.48
N GLN A 4 26.09 -31.71 15.69
CA GLN A 4 25.05 -31.29 16.65
C GLN A 4 25.32 -29.88 17.21
N SER A 5 26.60 -29.51 17.39
CA SER A 5 26.97 -28.17 17.84
C SER A 5 26.66 -27.11 16.78
N ASN A 6 26.84 -27.43 15.49
CA ASN A 6 26.48 -26.52 14.37
C ASN A 6 24.98 -26.40 14.14
N GLU A 7 24.19 -27.45 14.37
CA GLU A 7 22.74 -27.37 14.34
C GLU A 7 22.16 -26.50 15.46
N ILE A 8 22.66 -26.67 16.70
CA ILE A 8 22.24 -25.85 17.85
C ILE A 8 22.65 -24.38 17.68
N ILE A 9 23.81 -24.10 17.10
CA ILE A 9 24.27 -22.72 16.81
C ILE A 9 23.42 -22.09 15.70
N ASN A 10 23.01 -22.86 14.69
CA ASN A 10 22.15 -22.38 13.62
C ASN A 10 20.68 -22.20 14.08
N GLU A 11 20.17 -23.06 14.94
CA GLU A 11 18.86 -22.91 15.57
C GLU A 11 18.80 -21.70 16.51
N ASN A 12 19.85 -21.50 17.32
CA ASN A 12 19.94 -20.32 18.19
C ASN A 12 20.09 -19.02 17.40
N LYS A 13 20.91 -18.98 16.34
CA LYS A 13 20.97 -17.84 15.43
C LYS A 13 19.64 -17.59 14.69
N GLY A 14 18.93 -18.65 14.29
CA GLY A 14 17.60 -18.56 13.71
C GLY A 14 16.58 -17.98 14.69
N ASN A 15 16.63 -18.38 15.95
CA ASN A 15 15.77 -17.89 17.02
C ASN A 15 16.11 -16.45 17.46
N GLU A 16 17.38 -16.06 17.50
CA GLU A 16 17.81 -14.67 17.75
C GLU A 16 17.38 -13.73 16.62
N ILE A 17 17.57 -14.12 15.36
CA ILE A 17 17.08 -13.34 14.20
C ILE A 17 15.57 -13.22 14.19
N GLN A 18 14.83 -14.25 14.63
CA GLN A 18 13.37 -14.17 14.80
C GLN A 18 12.94 -13.30 15.98
N SER A 19 13.71 -13.24 17.08
CA SER A 19 13.39 -12.41 18.24
C SER A 19 13.63 -10.92 17.98
N GLU A 20 14.67 -10.56 17.25
CA GLU A 20 14.98 -9.17 16.90
C GLU A 20 14.05 -8.54 15.85
N SER A 21 13.32 -9.35 15.07
CA SER A 21 12.44 -8.86 14.00
C SER A 21 10.95 -8.71 14.38
N ARG A 22 10.59 -8.97 15.64
CA ARG A 22 9.16 -8.89 16.05
C ARG A 22 8.65 -7.46 16.07
N LEU A 23 7.57 -7.24 15.31
CA LEU A 23 6.82 -6.00 15.33
C LEU A 23 5.89 -5.92 16.54
N THR A 24 5.77 -4.74 17.12
CA THR A 24 4.66 -4.41 18.01
C THR A 24 3.36 -4.28 17.23
N ILE A 25 2.21 -4.35 17.90
CA ILE A 25 0.89 -4.14 17.24
C ILE A 25 0.86 -2.76 16.58
N MET A 26 1.41 -1.74 17.21
CA MET A 26 1.42 -0.38 16.67
C MET A 26 2.29 -0.28 15.41
N GLU A 27 3.47 -0.89 15.38
CA GLU A 27 4.32 -0.95 14.19
C GLU A 27 3.63 -1.72 13.05
N ALA A 28 3.02 -2.86 13.34
CA ALA A 28 2.27 -3.66 12.37
C ALA A 28 1.05 -2.90 11.81
N THR A 29 0.31 -2.19 12.67
CA THR A 29 -0.80 -1.32 12.25
C THR A 29 -0.28 -0.19 11.36
N SER A 30 0.84 0.45 11.74
CA SER A 30 1.43 1.56 10.99
C SER A 30 1.91 1.12 9.60
N ILE A 31 2.41 -0.10 9.43
CA ILE A 31 2.76 -0.66 8.12
C ILE A 31 1.51 -0.76 7.21
N ILE A 32 0.35 -1.14 7.75
CA ILE A 32 -0.91 -1.14 6.97
C ILE A 32 -1.35 0.29 6.65
N VAL A 33 -1.28 1.21 7.63
CA VAL A 33 -1.66 2.62 7.44
C VAL A 33 -0.74 3.29 6.42
N GLY A 34 0.57 3.19 6.61
CA GLY A 34 1.55 3.87 5.77
C GLY A 34 1.52 3.39 4.32
N HIS A 35 1.23 2.10 4.09
CA HIS A 35 1.05 1.60 2.72
C HIS A 35 -0.22 2.16 2.07
N GLY A 36 -1.34 2.23 2.80
CA GLY A 36 -2.62 2.72 2.27
C GLY A 36 -2.65 4.25 2.12
N VAL A 37 -2.08 5.00 3.06
CA VAL A 37 -1.96 6.47 3.01
C VAL A 37 -0.85 6.89 2.02
N GLY A 38 -0.94 6.43 0.79
CA GLY A 38 -0.08 6.88 -0.30
C GLY A 38 -0.67 8.10 -1.03
N ALA A 39 -0.16 8.37 -2.23
CA ALA A 39 -0.66 9.46 -3.09
C ALA A 39 -2.16 9.36 -3.41
N GLY A 40 -2.76 8.17 -3.27
CA GLY A 40 -4.18 7.92 -3.54
C GLY A 40 -5.12 8.77 -2.68
N ILE A 41 -4.81 8.96 -1.39
CA ILE A 41 -5.67 9.72 -0.47
C ILE A 41 -5.86 11.18 -0.92
N LEU A 42 -4.87 11.77 -1.58
CA LEU A 42 -4.91 13.15 -2.07
C LEU A 42 -5.72 13.29 -3.37
N ALA A 43 -5.97 12.20 -4.08
CA ALA A 43 -6.77 12.20 -5.31
C ALA A 43 -8.29 12.00 -5.04
N VAL A 44 -8.65 11.40 -3.90
CA VAL A 44 -10.05 11.13 -3.54
C VAL A 44 -10.90 12.41 -3.51
N PRO A 45 -10.47 13.54 -2.92
CA PRO A 45 -11.29 14.75 -2.83
C PRO A 45 -11.72 15.30 -4.20
N TYR A 46 -10.83 15.23 -5.22
CA TYR A 46 -11.19 15.65 -6.58
C TYR A 46 -12.37 14.83 -7.14
N LEU A 47 -12.37 13.51 -6.94
CA LEU A 47 -13.45 12.65 -7.43
C LEU A 47 -14.69 12.78 -6.55
N ALA A 48 -14.55 12.97 -5.26
CA ALA A 48 -15.65 13.22 -4.35
C ALA A 48 -16.35 14.56 -4.61
N SER A 49 -15.63 15.57 -5.15
CA SER A 49 -16.25 16.84 -5.57
C SER A 49 -17.15 16.71 -6.80
N ARG A 50 -17.06 15.60 -7.54
CA ARG A 50 -17.85 15.27 -8.75
C ARG A 50 -19.02 14.33 -8.47
N ALA A 51 -19.28 14.03 -7.19
CA ALA A 51 -20.38 13.18 -6.74
C ALA A 51 -21.02 13.80 -5.48
N PRO A 52 -22.27 13.47 -5.15
CA PRO A 52 -22.85 13.87 -3.87
C PRO A 52 -22.01 13.34 -2.70
N TRP A 53 -21.89 14.14 -1.64
CA TRP A 53 -21.06 13.77 -0.48
C TRP A 53 -21.50 12.45 0.20
N TRP A 54 -22.80 12.11 0.16
CA TRP A 54 -23.33 10.83 0.69
C TRP A 54 -22.92 9.64 -0.18
N ASP A 55 -22.77 9.81 -1.51
CA ASP A 55 -22.26 8.76 -2.39
C ASP A 55 -20.83 8.39 -2.02
N PHE A 56 -19.99 9.39 -1.71
CA PHE A 56 -18.65 9.14 -1.20
C PHE A 56 -18.66 8.25 0.06
N LEU A 57 -19.55 8.48 1.02
CA LEU A 57 -19.63 7.68 2.24
C LEU A 57 -20.04 6.22 1.97
N TRP A 58 -21.02 6.00 1.09
CA TRP A 58 -21.44 4.66 0.70
C TRP A 58 -20.33 3.93 -0.06
N ILE A 59 -19.68 4.58 -1.00
CA ILE A 59 -18.57 4.06 -1.78
C ILE A 59 -17.42 3.70 -0.85
N LEU A 60 -17.10 4.56 0.12
CA LEU A 60 -16.06 4.29 1.12
C LEU A 60 -16.42 3.06 1.98
N ALA A 61 -17.67 2.95 2.44
CA ALA A 61 -18.10 1.81 3.25
C ALA A 61 -17.98 0.48 2.49
N ILE A 62 -18.37 0.45 1.22
CA ILE A 62 -18.24 -0.71 0.34
C ILE A 62 -16.77 -1.04 0.09
N ALA A 63 -15.97 -0.05 -0.30
CA ALA A 63 -14.55 -0.23 -0.57
C ALA A 63 -13.78 -0.69 0.68
N TYR A 64 -14.09 -0.12 1.86
CA TYR A 64 -13.53 -0.52 3.15
C TYR A 64 -13.83 -1.99 3.45
N SER A 65 -15.11 -2.39 3.33
CA SER A 65 -15.53 -3.76 3.63
C SER A 65 -14.83 -4.78 2.74
N ILE A 66 -14.73 -4.49 1.43
CA ILE A 66 -14.07 -5.35 0.45
C ILE A 66 -12.57 -5.43 0.71
N ASN A 67 -11.90 -4.28 0.96
CA ASN A 67 -10.46 -4.26 1.25
C ASN A 67 -10.13 -4.96 2.57
N LEU A 68 -10.89 -4.72 3.63
CA LEU A 68 -10.69 -5.42 4.90
C LEU A 68 -10.80 -6.93 4.72
N LEU A 69 -11.82 -7.38 3.99
CA LEU A 69 -12.02 -8.80 3.73
C LEU A 69 -10.87 -9.38 2.90
N LEU A 70 -10.44 -8.68 1.85
CA LEU A 70 -9.28 -9.07 1.04
C LEU A 70 -8.02 -9.19 1.89
N HIS A 71 -7.72 -8.20 2.73
CA HIS A 71 -6.54 -8.23 3.61
C HIS A 71 -6.58 -9.40 4.59
N LEU A 72 -7.75 -9.70 5.17
CA LEU A 72 -7.91 -10.86 6.07
C LEU A 72 -7.74 -12.19 5.31
N MET A 73 -8.25 -12.31 4.08
CA MET A 73 -8.03 -13.49 3.23
C MET A 73 -6.54 -13.67 2.87
N ILE A 74 -5.82 -12.58 2.58
CA ILE A 74 -4.39 -12.62 2.34
C ILE A 74 -3.63 -13.06 3.59
N ALA A 75 -4.00 -12.52 4.76
CA ALA A 75 -3.38 -12.89 6.02
C ALA A 75 -3.57 -14.38 6.32
N GLU A 76 -4.78 -14.92 6.09
CA GLU A 76 -5.04 -16.35 6.26
C GLU A 76 -4.27 -17.19 5.25
N LEU A 77 -4.18 -16.76 3.98
CA LEU A 77 -3.37 -17.41 2.95
C LEU A 77 -1.88 -17.47 3.34
N SER A 78 -1.31 -16.34 3.75
CA SER A 78 0.08 -16.26 4.21
C SER A 78 0.32 -17.12 5.44
N LEU A 79 -0.58 -17.07 6.43
CA LEU A 79 -0.51 -17.87 7.65
C LEU A 79 -0.55 -19.38 7.36
N ASN A 80 -1.44 -19.82 6.48
CA ASN A 80 -1.53 -21.21 6.02
C ASN A 80 -0.28 -21.69 5.25
N ASN A 81 0.56 -20.75 4.81
CA ASN A 81 1.83 -20.98 4.13
C ASN A 81 3.03 -20.52 4.99
N ASN A 82 2.92 -20.60 6.34
CA ASN A 82 4.00 -20.29 7.29
C ASN A 82 4.55 -18.87 7.18
N GLY A 83 3.70 -17.88 6.90
CA GLY A 83 4.11 -16.48 6.75
C GLY A 83 4.78 -16.15 5.42
N ALA A 84 4.64 -17.01 4.41
CA ALA A 84 5.25 -16.83 3.09
C ALA A 84 4.67 -15.62 2.34
N GLN A 85 5.50 -15.06 1.45
CA GLN A 85 5.13 -14.03 0.51
C GLN A 85 4.30 -14.58 -0.67
N PHE A 86 3.71 -13.69 -1.48
CA PHE A 86 2.76 -14.06 -2.53
C PHE A 86 3.27 -15.11 -3.51
N VAL A 87 4.50 -14.95 -4.03
CA VAL A 87 5.05 -15.88 -5.04
C VAL A 87 5.13 -17.30 -4.48
N LYS A 88 5.54 -17.42 -3.21
CA LYS A 88 5.61 -18.73 -2.55
C LYS A 88 4.23 -19.30 -2.24
N CYS A 89 3.27 -18.45 -1.86
CA CYS A 89 1.87 -18.87 -1.72
C CYS A 89 1.30 -19.39 -3.04
N PHE A 90 1.56 -18.72 -4.16
CA PHE A 90 1.11 -19.17 -5.48
C PHE A 90 1.80 -20.46 -5.91
N GLU A 91 3.10 -20.58 -5.66
CA GLU A 91 3.85 -21.81 -5.91
C GLU A 91 3.22 -23.01 -5.19
N ASN A 92 2.83 -22.81 -3.93
CA ASN A 92 2.29 -23.88 -3.10
C ASN A 92 0.83 -24.24 -3.45
N GLU A 93 0.02 -23.24 -3.80
CA GLU A 93 -1.43 -23.42 -3.91
C GLU A 93 -1.92 -23.49 -5.37
N LEU A 94 -1.24 -22.84 -6.32
CA LEU A 94 -1.73 -22.76 -7.69
C LEU A 94 -1.02 -23.73 -8.65
N PHE A 95 0.26 -24.00 -8.42
CA PHE A 95 1.09 -24.69 -9.40
C PHE A 95 1.43 -26.10 -8.97
N THR A 96 1.21 -27.06 -9.90
CA THR A 96 1.50 -28.48 -9.71
C THR A 96 2.23 -29.06 -10.94
N GLY A 97 2.86 -30.22 -10.79
CA GLY A 97 3.52 -30.94 -11.87
C GLY A 97 4.83 -30.29 -12.36
N ARG A 98 5.27 -30.72 -13.57
CA ARG A 98 6.59 -30.36 -14.12
C ARG A 98 6.76 -28.88 -14.48
N PHE A 99 5.66 -28.17 -14.74
CA PHE A 99 5.67 -26.74 -15.08
C PHE A 99 5.63 -25.80 -13.87
N LYS A 100 5.51 -26.34 -12.66
CA LYS A 100 5.42 -25.57 -11.41
C LYS A 100 6.51 -24.50 -11.31
N LYS A 101 7.78 -24.88 -11.53
CA LYS A 101 8.94 -23.97 -11.41
C LYS A 101 8.86 -22.84 -12.45
N ILE A 102 8.50 -23.14 -13.69
CA ILE A 102 8.39 -22.14 -14.77
C ILE A 102 7.27 -21.15 -14.43
N ALA A 103 6.08 -21.64 -14.07
CA ALA A 103 4.95 -20.80 -13.70
C ALA A 103 5.27 -19.88 -12.50
N THR A 104 5.99 -20.39 -11.50
CA THR A 104 6.45 -19.60 -10.35
C THR A 104 7.36 -18.44 -10.79
N TRP A 105 8.33 -18.70 -11.68
CA TRP A 105 9.22 -17.66 -12.19
C TRP A 105 8.52 -16.63 -13.08
N ILE A 106 7.50 -17.04 -13.84
CA ILE A 106 6.67 -16.12 -14.63
C ILE A 106 5.91 -15.17 -13.69
N VAL A 107 5.25 -15.72 -12.66
CA VAL A 107 4.53 -14.90 -11.68
C VAL A 107 5.50 -13.99 -10.90
N PHE A 108 6.67 -14.49 -10.52
CA PHE A 108 7.72 -13.68 -9.90
C PHE A 108 8.09 -12.50 -10.80
N ALA A 109 8.34 -12.73 -12.10
CA ALA A 109 8.71 -11.67 -13.04
C ALA A 109 7.62 -10.60 -13.18
N PHE A 110 6.34 -11.01 -13.27
CA PHE A 110 5.21 -10.07 -13.32
C PHE A 110 5.08 -9.24 -12.06
N LEU A 111 5.15 -9.88 -10.88
CA LEU A 111 5.11 -9.18 -9.59
C LEU A 111 6.31 -8.24 -9.42
N ALA A 112 7.51 -8.70 -9.76
CA ALA A 112 8.72 -7.88 -9.72
C ALA A 112 8.57 -6.64 -10.61
N PHE A 113 8.13 -6.80 -11.85
CA PHE A 113 7.91 -5.68 -12.76
C PHE A 113 6.87 -4.70 -12.22
N SER A 114 5.75 -5.18 -11.66
CA SER A 114 4.74 -4.32 -11.03
C SER A 114 5.32 -3.50 -9.88
N VAL A 115 6.06 -4.15 -8.97
CA VAL A 115 6.67 -3.48 -7.82
C VAL A 115 7.75 -2.50 -8.28
N LEU A 116 8.59 -2.85 -9.26
CA LEU A 116 9.60 -1.97 -9.83
C LEU A 116 8.98 -0.69 -10.40
N CYS A 117 7.91 -0.80 -11.17
CA CYS A 117 7.18 0.36 -11.70
C CYS A 117 6.56 1.21 -10.57
N ASN A 118 5.96 0.55 -9.57
CA ASN A 118 5.33 1.27 -8.47
C ASN A 118 6.36 2.06 -7.64
N VAL A 119 7.49 1.43 -7.32
CA VAL A 119 8.58 2.08 -6.56
C VAL A 119 9.25 3.19 -7.38
N ALA A 120 9.45 2.98 -8.69
CA ALA A 120 9.94 4.04 -9.58
C ALA A 120 9.00 5.25 -9.62
N SER A 121 7.68 5.03 -9.51
CA SER A 121 6.72 6.14 -9.39
C SER A 121 6.95 6.97 -8.13
N PHE A 122 7.23 6.35 -6.97
CA PHE A 122 7.49 7.09 -5.73
C PHE A 122 8.78 7.92 -5.81
N ILE A 123 9.83 7.37 -6.43
CA ILE A 123 11.09 8.10 -6.67
C ILE A 123 10.84 9.30 -7.61
N THR A 124 10.09 9.12 -8.68
CA THR A 124 9.74 10.20 -9.61
C THR A 124 8.83 11.23 -8.96
N GLY A 125 7.86 10.80 -8.14
CA GLY A 125 6.97 11.68 -7.39
C GLY A 125 7.72 12.55 -6.37
N SER A 126 8.70 11.97 -5.68
CA SER A 126 9.53 12.73 -4.73
C SER A 126 10.37 13.81 -5.40
N ALA A 127 10.86 13.56 -6.62
CA ALA A 127 11.60 14.56 -7.40
C ALA A 127 10.78 15.81 -7.65
N ALA A 128 9.48 15.67 -7.97
CA ALA A 128 8.59 16.81 -8.15
C ALA A 128 8.48 17.65 -6.87
N VAL A 129 8.44 17.01 -5.69
CA VAL A 129 8.43 17.70 -4.39
C VAL A 129 9.74 18.45 -4.16
N PHE A 130 10.88 17.80 -4.37
CA PHE A 130 12.20 18.45 -4.18
C PHE A 130 12.41 19.62 -5.16
N THR A 131 11.97 19.48 -6.41
CA THR A 131 12.02 20.57 -7.39
C THR A 131 11.13 21.74 -6.96
N SER A 132 9.91 21.47 -6.52
CA SER A 132 8.95 22.52 -6.13
C SER A 132 9.34 23.21 -4.82
N TRP A 133 9.95 22.49 -3.86
CA TRP A 133 10.29 23.03 -2.55
C TRP A 133 11.66 23.67 -2.50
N PHE A 134 12.68 23.02 -3.07
CA PHE A 134 14.08 23.42 -2.96
C PHE A 134 14.68 23.91 -4.28
N ASN A 135 13.89 23.94 -5.37
CA ASN A 135 14.36 24.28 -6.73
C ASN A 135 15.54 23.41 -7.19
N LEU A 136 15.58 22.14 -6.77
CA LEU A 136 16.63 21.21 -7.14
C LEU A 136 16.33 20.56 -8.50
N PRO A 137 17.38 20.23 -9.30
CA PRO A 137 17.19 19.39 -10.48
C PRO A 137 16.52 18.05 -10.11
N SER A 138 15.60 17.58 -10.94
CA SER A 138 14.79 16.38 -10.70
C SER A 138 15.63 15.14 -10.32
N TRP A 139 16.75 14.90 -11.04
CA TRP A 139 17.63 13.77 -10.77
C TRP A 139 18.31 13.84 -9.40
N VAL A 140 18.62 15.05 -8.91
CA VAL A 140 19.18 15.25 -7.56
C VAL A 140 18.14 14.88 -6.49
N GLY A 141 16.89 15.34 -6.67
CA GLY A 141 15.78 14.97 -5.79
C GLY A 141 15.54 13.47 -5.73
N MET A 142 15.60 12.77 -6.88
CA MET A 142 15.51 11.32 -6.96
C MET A 142 16.60 10.61 -6.15
N LEU A 143 17.85 11.05 -6.28
CA LEU A 143 19.00 10.46 -5.57
C LEU A 143 18.90 10.67 -4.06
N ILE A 144 18.60 11.91 -3.63
CA ILE A 144 18.45 12.22 -2.19
C ILE A 144 17.36 11.34 -1.57
N TYR A 145 16.20 11.30 -2.22
CA TYR A 145 15.08 10.48 -1.75
C TYR A 145 15.44 9.00 -1.69
N TYR A 146 16.03 8.47 -2.77
CA TYR A 146 16.42 7.06 -2.86
C TYR A 146 17.39 6.66 -1.75
N VAL A 147 18.41 7.48 -1.47
CA VAL A 147 19.38 7.20 -0.42
C VAL A 147 18.68 7.16 0.95
N ILE A 148 17.89 8.19 1.27
CA ILE A 148 17.21 8.27 2.58
C ILE A 148 16.19 7.13 2.75
N ALA A 149 15.30 6.93 1.78
CA ALA A 149 14.27 5.91 1.86
C ALA A 149 14.84 4.50 1.75
N GLY A 150 15.84 4.28 0.89
CA GLY A 150 16.49 3.00 0.69
C GLY A 150 17.25 2.51 1.91
N LEU A 151 17.94 3.41 2.65
CA LEU A 151 18.64 3.07 3.89
C LEU A 151 17.71 2.51 4.95
N VAL A 152 16.49 3.01 5.08
CA VAL A 152 15.50 2.48 6.04
C VAL A 152 15.22 1.00 5.77
N VAL A 153 15.02 0.63 4.51
CA VAL A 153 14.76 -0.78 4.11
C VAL A 153 16.00 -1.65 4.27
N PHE A 154 17.21 -1.08 4.08
CA PHE A 154 18.48 -1.79 4.29
C PHE A 154 18.60 -2.35 5.70
N PHE A 155 18.17 -1.59 6.71
CA PHE A 155 18.20 -2.02 8.12
C PHE A 155 17.12 -3.03 8.49
N GLY A 156 16.16 -3.30 7.61
CA GLY A 156 15.23 -4.40 7.73
C GLY A 156 13.87 -4.04 8.35
N MET A 157 13.06 -5.08 8.56
CA MET A 157 11.64 -4.97 8.93
C MET A 157 11.39 -4.15 10.21
N LYS A 158 12.24 -4.31 11.24
CA LYS A 158 12.05 -3.61 12.52
C LYS A 158 12.20 -2.10 12.37
N ILE A 159 13.24 -1.68 11.66
CA ILE A 159 13.48 -0.24 11.39
C ILE A 159 12.38 0.33 10.50
N VAL A 160 11.96 -0.40 9.47
CA VAL A 160 10.80 -0.01 8.67
C VAL A 160 9.56 0.18 9.55
N GLY A 161 9.23 -0.78 10.43
CA GLY A 161 8.08 -0.65 11.34
C GLY A 161 8.15 0.56 12.27
N ILE A 162 9.35 0.90 12.77
CA ILE A 162 9.58 2.08 13.60
C ILE A 162 9.40 3.35 12.76
N CYS A 163 10.00 3.43 11.58
CA CYS A 163 9.87 4.59 10.69
C CYS A 163 8.42 4.78 10.23
N GLU A 164 7.71 3.71 9.88
CA GLU A 164 6.28 3.73 9.56
C GLU A 164 5.45 4.31 10.71
N LYS A 165 5.69 3.85 11.94
CA LYS A 165 4.98 4.34 13.11
C LYS A 165 5.12 5.86 13.28
N TYR A 166 6.34 6.38 13.21
CA TYR A 166 6.57 7.82 13.37
C TYR A 166 6.08 8.63 12.18
N SER A 167 6.19 8.10 10.96
CA SER A 167 5.66 8.74 9.75
C SER A 167 4.14 8.85 9.79
N VAL A 168 3.44 7.78 10.20
CA VAL A 168 1.98 7.79 10.36
C VAL A 168 1.56 8.82 11.42
N ILE A 169 2.23 8.88 12.58
CA ILE A 169 1.95 9.87 13.60
C ILE A 169 2.15 11.30 13.04
N ALA A 170 3.24 11.55 12.33
CA ALA A 170 3.50 12.84 11.71
C ALA A 170 2.43 13.21 10.68
N MET A 171 2.01 12.26 9.82
CA MET A 171 0.93 12.48 8.86
C MET A 171 -0.41 12.81 9.54
N VAL A 172 -0.75 12.12 10.63
CA VAL A 172 -1.97 12.39 11.40
C VAL A 172 -1.92 13.80 12.00
N ILE A 173 -0.78 14.22 12.55
CA ILE A 173 -0.59 15.58 13.08
C ILE A 173 -0.77 16.62 11.97
N VAL A 174 -0.15 16.42 10.82
CA VAL A 174 -0.28 17.29 9.64
C VAL A 174 -1.75 17.43 9.22
N ILE A 175 -2.45 16.30 9.08
CA ILE A 175 -3.88 16.31 8.73
C ILE A 175 -4.69 17.03 9.80
N GLY A 176 -4.40 16.84 11.09
CA GLY A 176 -5.06 17.52 12.21
C GLY A 176 -4.89 19.04 12.15
N ILE A 177 -3.68 19.53 11.87
CA ILE A 177 -3.40 20.96 11.69
C ILE A 177 -4.21 21.53 10.54
N LEU A 178 -4.21 20.86 9.38
CA LEU A 178 -4.96 21.30 8.20
C LEU A 178 -6.48 21.28 8.45
N PHE A 179 -6.97 20.26 9.16
CA PHE A 179 -8.38 20.18 9.54
C PHE A 179 -8.81 21.35 10.41
N VAL A 180 -8.04 21.67 11.47
CA VAL A 180 -8.31 22.83 12.33
C VAL A 180 -8.27 24.12 11.51
N ALA A 181 -7.28 24.31 10.66
CA ALA A 181 -7.20 25.49 9.79
C ALA A 181 -8.40 25.61 8.86
N THR A 182 -8.90 24.49 8.34
CA THR A 182 -10.08 24.48 7.46
C THR A 182 -11.35 24.88 8.21
N VAL A 183 -11.61 24.28 9.39
CA VAL A 183 -12.87 24.56 10.14
C VAL A 183 -12.88 25.95 10.78
N THR A 184 -11.72 26.57 10.94
CA THR A 184 -11.61 27.97 11.40
C THR A 184 -11.64 28.97 10.25
N SER A 185 -11.60 28.54 9.00
CA SER A 185 -11.72 29.37 7.81
C SER A 185 -13.17 29.45 7.31
N LYS A 186 -13.39 30.18 6.21
CA LYS A 186 -14.71 30.20 5.54
C LYS A 186 -14.95 28.87 4.83
N MET A 187 -15.89 28.08 5.35
CA MET A 187 -16.26 26.80 4.78
C MET A 187 -17.17 26.94 3.57
N ASN A 188 -16.99 26.10 2.57
CA ASN A 188 -17.82 25.96 1.39
C ASN A 188 -18.93 24.93 1.61
N ALA A 189 -20.00 24.98 0.79
CA ALA A 189 -21.03 23.97 0.79
C ALA A 189 -20.52 22.65 0.22
N LEU A 190 -20.98 21.53 0.78
CA LEU A 190 -20.64 20.20 0.28
C LEU A 190 -21.36 19.93 -1.07
N PRO A 191 -20.73 19.18 -2.00
CA PRO A 191 -21.36 18.82 -3.26
C PRO A 191 -22.58 17.92 -3.01
N SER A 192 -23.72 18.28 -3.62
CA SER A 192 -24.98 17.55 -3.46
C SER A 192 -25.56 17.04 -4.79
N THR A 193 -24.92 17.37 -5.91
CA THR A 193 -25.46 17.08 -7.26
C THR A 193 -24.81 15.82 -7.82
N PHE A 194 -25.64 14.88 -8.27
CA PHE A 194 -25.19 13.72 -9.03
C PHE A 194 -24.89 14.13 -10.48
N ILE A 195 -23.67 13.87 -10.96
CA ILE A 195 -23.25 14.24 -12.32
C ILE A 195 -23.34 13.04 -13.26
N ALA A 196 -22.65 11.93 -12.93
CA ALA A 196 -22.62 10.74 -13.78
C ALA A 196 -22.17 9.51 -12.98
N ALA A 197 -22.72 8.34 -13.31
CA ALA A 197 -22.33 7.06 -12.70
C ALA A 197 -20.85 6.72 -12.95
N SER A 198 -20.26 7.21 -14.05
CA SER A 198 -18.83 7.08 -14.32
C SER A 198 -17.95 7.70 -13.24
N ASN A 199 -18.38 8.82 -12.65
CA ASN A 199 -17.66 9.49 -11.56
C ASN A 199 -17.66 8.65 -10.28
N SER A 200 -18.81 8.05 -9.93
CA SER A 200 -18.92 7.15 -8.77
C SER A 200 -18.05 5.90 -8.94
N MET A 201 -17.92 5.38 -10.16
CA MET A 201 -17.06 4.25 -10.47
C MET A 201 -15.57 4.62 -10.35
N ALA A 202 -15.18 5.79 -10.85
CA ALA A 202 -13.81 6.31 -10.70
C ALA A 202 -13.47 6.60 -9.22
N LEU A 203 -14.44 7.14 -8.47
CA LEU A 203 -14.33 7.39 -7.04
C LEU A 203 -14.13 6.09 -6.27
N TYR A 204 -14.93 5.05 -6.56
CA TYR A 204 -14.77 3.73 -5.97
C TYR A 204 -13.36 3.17 -6.21
N SER A 205 -12.87 3.24 -7.45
CA SER A 205 -11.52 2.78 -7.80
C SER A 205 -10.44 3.48 -6.97
N THR A 206 -10.51 4.80 -6.87
CA THR A 206 -9.50 5.60 -6.16
C THR A 206 -9.56 5.37 -4.65
N VAL A 207 -10.77 5.26 -4.08
CA VAL A 207 -10.96 4.93 -2.66
C VAL A 207 -10.46 3.51 -2.36
N ALA A 208 -10.78 2.54 -3.20
CA ALA A 208 -10.32 1.16 -3.04
C ALA A 208 -8.79 1.06 -3.11
N PHE A 209 -8.16 1.79 -4.04
CA PHE A 209 -6.70 1.89 -4.14
C PHE A 209 -6.09 2.52 -2.88
N SER A 210 -6.69 3.61 -2.38
CA SER A 210 -6.20 4.32 -1.17
C SER A 210 -6.35 3.50 0.12
N LEU A 211 -7.22 2.50 0.15
CA LEU A 211 -7.37 1.56 1.26
C LEU A 211 -6.46 0.34 1.13
N SER A 212 -5.84 0.13 -0.03
CA SER A 212 -5.13 -1.11 -0.34
C SER A 212 -3.75 -1.14 0.32
N ALA A 213 -3.54 -2.12 1.18
CA ALA A 213 -2.24 -2.45 1.78
C ALA A 213 -1.84 -3.91 1.49
N VAL A 214 -2.29 -4.44 0.36
CA VAL A 214 -2.16 -5.85 -0.05
C VAL A 214 -0.74 -6.38 0.15
N MET A 215 0.27 -5.66 -0.35
CA MET A 215 1.67 -6.10 -0.28
C MET A 215 2.25 -6.11 1.14
N SER A 216 1.67 -5.35 2.07
CA SER A 216 2.14 -5.29 3.46
C SER A 216 1.56 -6.39 4.36
N VAL A 217 0.48 -7.04 3.95
CA VAL A 217 -0.19 -8.05 4.79
C VAL A 217 0.72 -9.24 5.13
N PRO A 218 1.45 -9.88 4.19
CA PRO A 218 2.38 -10.96 4.55
C PRO A 218 3.49 -10.51 5.49
N GLN A 219 3.94 -9.25 5.37
CA GLN A 219 4.95 -8.67 6.27
C GLN A 219 4.41 -8.56 7.70
N VAL A 220 3.15 -8.13 7.86
CA VAL A 220 2.48 -8.09 9.17
C VAL A 220 2.38 -9.50 9.75
N VAL A 221 1.94 -10.49 8.97
CA VAL A 221 1.83 -11.89 9.42
C VAL A 221 3.18 -12.41 9.93
N LYS A 222 4.25 -12.17 9.18
CA LYS A 222 5.62 -12.56 9.54
C LYS A 222 6.13 -11.74 10.74
N GLY A 223 5.91 -10.43 10.74
CA GLY A 223 6.42 -9.51 11.76
C GLY A 223 5.83 -9.74 13.15
N VAL A 224 4.57 -10.20 13.25
CA VAL A 224 3.94 -10.56 14.54
C VAL A 224 4.00 -12.06 14.84
N ALA A 225 4.90 -12.79 14.15
CA ALA A 225 5.15 -14.21 14.35
C ALA A 225 3.90 -15.11 14.25
N GLY A 226 2.97 -14.78 13.36
CA GLY A 226 1.75 -15.56 13.12
C GLY A 226 0.68 -15.47 14.23
N ASP A 227 0.81 -14.55 15.18
CA ASP A 227 -0.19 -14.33 16.22
C ASP A 227 -1.50 -13.80 15.59
N ARG A 228 -2.52 -14.66 15.55
CA ARG A 228 -3.81 -14.38 14.89
C ARG A 228 -4.50 -13.13 15.42
N LYS A 229 -4.49 -12.93 16.75
CA LYS A 229 -5.15 -11.78 17.37
C LYS A 229 -4.45 -10.49 16.97
N LYS A 230 -3.12 -10.49 16.98
CA LYS A 230 -2.32 -9.34 16.55
C LYS A 230 -2.49 -9.05 15.06
N ILE A 231 -2.54 -10.09 14.20
CA ILE A 231 -2.77 -9.96 12.76
C ILE A 231 -4.12 -9.28 12.50
N ILE A 232 -5.21 -9.83 13.07
CA ILE A 232 -6.57 -9.29 12.88
C ILE A 232 -6.63 -7.85 13.40
N SER A 233 -6.11 -7.61 14.60
CA SER A 233 -6.13 -6.28 15.23
C SER A 233 -5.33 -5.26 14.38
N ALA A 234 -4.13 -5.59 13.93
CA ALA A 234 -3.30 -4.68 13.13
C ALA A 234 -3.94 -4.36 11.77
N ILE A 235 -4.51 -5.36 11.09
CA ILE A 235 -5.17 -5.17 9.79
C ILE A 235 -6.45 -4.36 9.95
N ALA A 236 -7.32 -4.72 10.90
CA ALA A 236 -8.59 -4.03 11.11
C ALA A 236 -8.36 -2.57 11.57
N ALA A 237 -7.47 -2.35 12.53
CA ALA A 237 -7.12 -1.01 12.98
C ALA A 237 -6.44 -0.20 11.86
N GLY A 238 -5.50 -0.78 11.13
CA GLY A 238 -4.79 -0.08 10.04
C GLY A 238 -5.73 0.33 8.91
N THR A 239 -6.57 -0.60 8.42
CA THR A 239 -7.55 -0.30 7.38
C THR A 239 -8.61 0.71 7.88
N GLY A 240 -9.02 0.62 9.16
CA GLY A 240 -9.95 1.57 9.80
C GLY A 240 -9.37 2.98 9.91
N ILE A 241 -8.12 3.10 10.32
CA ILE A 241 -7.41 4.40 10.36
C ILE A 241 -7.30 4.98 8.95
N ASN A 242 -6.97 4.18 7.93
CA ASN A 242 -6.94 4.64 6.54
C ASN A 242 -8.30 5.17 6.08
N ALA A 243 -9.37 4.45 6.36
CA ALA A 243 -10.73 4.90 6.01
C ALA A 243 -11.06 6.22 6.71
N PHE A 244 -10.73 6.36 7.99
CA PHE A 244 -10.92 7.59 8.75
C PHE A 244 -10.12 8.76 8.16
N LEU A 245 -8.85 8.55 7.82
CA LEU A 245 -8.01 9.59 7.22
C LEU A 245 -8.54 10.01 5.84
N ILE A 246 -9.03 9.06 5.03
CA ILE A 246 -9.68 9.35 3.74
C ILE A 246 -10.91 10.25 3.97
N VAL A 247 -11.74 9.97 4.97
CA VAL A 247 -12.90 10.83 5.33
C VAL A 247 -12.43 12.23 5.69
N VAL A 248 -11.49 12.34 6.62
CA VAL A 248 -11.00 13.64 7.12
C VAL A 248 -10.41 14.47 5.98
N VAL A 249 -9.50 13.90 5.18
CA VAL A 249 -8.86 14.60 4.06
C VAL A 249 -9.89 15.02 3.00
N THR A 250 -10.85 14.14 2.71
CA THR A 250 -11.88 14.45 1.71
C THR A 250 -12.78 15.58 2.17
N PHE A 251 -13.37 15.51 3.37
CA PHE A 251 -14.25 16.57 3.85
C PHE A 251 -13.51 17.88 4.11
N MET A 252 -12.28 17.82 4.65
CA MET A 252 -11.44 19.00 4.82
C MET A 252 -11.21 19.72 3.48
N THR A 253 -10.92 18.97 2.41
CA THR A 253 -10.68 19.57 1.09
C THR A 253 -11.97 20.09 0.47
N LEU A 254 -13.08 19.34 0.56
CA LEU A 254 -14.38 19.79 0.06
C LEU A 254 -14.85 21.08 0.75
N LEU A 255 -14.68 21.17 2.06
CA LEU A 255 -15.07 22.34 2.85
C LEU A 255 -14.11 23.53 2.64
N GLY A 256 -12.81 23.27 2.53
CA GLY A 256 -11.79 24.32 2.42
C GLY A 256 -11.63 24.89 1.01
N ALA A 257 -11.54 24.04 -0.01
CA ALA A 257 -11.33 24.43 -1.40
C ALA A 257 -12.63 24.57 -2.23
N GLY A 258 -13.73 23.95 -1.79
CA GLY A 258 -15.02 24.03 -2.44
C GLY A 258 -15.01 23.52 -3.87
N GLN A 259 -15.47 24.36 -4.83
CA GLN A 259 -15.54 24.01 -6.26
C GLN A 259 -14.20 24.17 -7.00
N ALA A 260 -13.17 24.73 -6.34
CA ALA A 260 -11.85 24.93 -6.91
C ALA A 260 -10.98 23.67 -6.93
N ILE A 261 -11.53 22.49 -6.55
CA ILE A 261 -10.77 21.25 -6.47
C ILE A 261 -10.37 20.75 -7.86
N THR A 262 -9.06 20.57 -8.03
CA THR A 262 -8.44 20.20 -9.31
C THR A 262 -7.80 18.82 -9.24
N LYS A 263 -7.29 18.34 -10.38
CA LYS A 263 -6.50 17.10 -10.47
C LYS A 263 -5.11 17.22 -9.84
N ASN A 264 -4.69 18.42 -9.41
CA ASN A 264 -3.37 18.67 -8.85
C ASN A 264 -3.21 18.13 -7.42
N GLY A 265 -4.32 17.78 -6.79
CA GLY A 265 -4.34 17.14 -5.47
C GLY A 265 -4.81 18.07 -4.35
N ALA A 266 -5.41 17.46 -3.34
CA ALA A 266 -6.10 18.12 -2.23
C ALA A 266 -5.29 19.23 -1.53
N LEU A 267 -3.99 19.01 -1.31
CA LEU A 267 -3.14 19.95 -0.57
C LEU A 267 -2.78 21.19 -1.39
N VAL A 268 -2.65 21.05 -2.72
CA VAL A 268 -2.45 22.19 -3.62
C VAL A 268 -3.69 23.06 -3.61
N ASP A 269 -4.87 22.46 -3.73
CA ASP A 269 -6.13 23.20 -3.76
C ASP A 269 -6.41 23.91 -2.41
N LEU A 270 -6.09 23.26 -1.28
CA LEU A 270 -6.19 23.88 0.03
C LEU A 270 -5.21 25.05 0.20
N SER A 271 -4.03 25.01 -0.42
CA SER A 271 -3.06 26.10 -0.32
C SER A 271 -3.56 27.41 -0.92
N VAL A 272 -4.43 27.33 -1.94
CA VAL A 272 -5.07 28.50 -2.55
C VAL A 272 -6.04 29.17 -1.57
N SER A 273 -6.74 28.36 -0.77
CA SER A 273 -7.76 28.87 0.15
C SER A 273 -7.22 29.26 1.53
N LEU A 274 -6.25 28.50 2.06
CA LEU A 274 -5.72 28.66 3.42
C LEU A 274 -4.37 29.39 3.48
N GLY A 275 -3.73 29.63 2.31
CA GLY A 275 -2.47 30.36 2.21
C GLY A 275 -1.26 29.45 1.94
N GLY A 276 -0.17 30.07 1.46
CA GLY A 276 1.03 29.38 0.96
C GLY A 276 1.76 28.45 1.95
N TRP A 277 1.58 28.63 3.26
CA TRP A 277 2.13 27.73 4.27
C TRP A 277 1.65 26.27 4.14
N VAL A 278 0.42 26.09 3.61
CA VAL A 278 -0.15 24.76 3.35
C VAL A 278 0.67 23.97 2.33
N SER A 279 1.30 24.66 1.37
CA SER A 279 2.19 24.00 0.40
C SER A 279 3.38 23.35 1.09
N ILE A 280 4.00 24.00 2.09
CA ILE A 280 5.13 23.43 2.84
C ILE A 280 4.69 22.18 3.60
N VAL A 281 3.54 22.27 4.28
CA VAL A 281 2.95 21.14 5.00
C VAL A 281 2.59 20.01 4.03
N GLY A 282 2.11 20.36 2.84
CA GLY A 282 1.83 19.44 1.74
C GLY A 282 3.07 18.70 1.22
N TYR A 283 4.20 19.39 1.10
CA TYR A 283 5.47 18.75 0.71
C TYR A 283 5.95 17.75 1.75
N ILE A 284 5.87 18.10 3.04
CA ILE A 284 6.21 17.18 4.13
C ILE A 284 5.30 15.95 4.11
N PHE A 285 3.99 16.15 4.01
CA PHE A 285 3.03 15.04 3.92
C PHE A 285 3.32 14.15 2.72
N SER A 286 3.56 14.73 1.54
CA SER A 286 3.82 13.98 0.31
C SER A 286 5.08 13.14 0.42
N LEU A 287 6.18 13.68 0.98
CA LEU A 287 7.41 12.92 1.19
C LEU A 287 7.20 11.77 2.18
N LEU A 288 6.46 11.98 3.27
CA LEU A 288 6.13 10.91 4.22
C LEU A 288 5.28 9.83 3.57
N ALA A 289 4.24 10.19 2.83
CA ALA A 289 3.35 9.26 2.14
C ALA A 289 4.07 8.45 1.05
N LEU A 290 4.94 9.08 0.26
CA LEU A 290 5.77 8.39 -0.72
C LEU A 290 6.78 7.45 -0.04
N SER A 291 7.39 7.87 1.09
CA SER A 291 8.38 7.07 1.80
C SER A 291 7.77 5.82 2.43
N THR A 292 6.61 5.92 3.09
CA THR A 292 5.92 4.76 3.66
C THR A 292 5.55 3.75 2.57
N SER A 293 5.02 4.21 1.45
CA SER A 293 4.72 3.35 0.29
C SER A 293 5.97 2.73 -0.33
N PHE A 294 7.08 3.48 -0.41
CA PHE A 294 8.37 2.97 -0.87
C PHE A 294 8.89 1.85 0.04
N TRP A 295 8.90 2.06 1.36
CA TRP A 295 9.39 1.07 2.33
C TRP A 295 8.57 -0.22 2.27
N ALA A 296 7.26 -0.11 2.26
CA ALA A 296 6.36 -1.25 2.20
C ALA A 296 6.60 -2.12 0.95
N ASN A 297 6.68 -1.49 -0.23
CA ASN A 297 6.86 -2.20 -1.49
C ASN A 297 8.26 -2.79 -1.64
N THR A 298 9.31 -2.04 -1.30
CA THR A 298 10.70 -2.51 -1.43
C THR A 298 11.05 -3.57 -0.40
N LEU A 299 10.54 -3.47 0.84
CA LEU A 299 10.71 -4.52 1.84
C LEU A 299 10.04 -5.83 1.40
N ASN A 300 8.82 -5.74 0.84
CA ASN A 300 8.11 -6.89 0.30
C ASN A 300 8.89 -7.53 -0.86
N MET A 301 9.37 -6.73 -1.81
CA MET A 301 10.13 -7.23 -2.95
C MET A 301 11.44 -7.88 -2.52
N ARG A 302 12.17 -7.28 -1.56
CA ARG A 302 13.37 -7.87 -0.95
C ARG A 302 13.08 -9.26 -0.39
N ASP A 303 11.99 -9.40 0.36
CA ASP A 303 11.62 -10.65 1.00
C ASP A 303 11.17 -11.69 -0.04
N ILE A 304 10.44 -11.29 -1.09
CA ILE A 304 10.08 -12.17 -2.22
C ILE A 304 11.35 -12.68 -2.93
N ILE A 305 12.31 -11.80 -3.25
CA ILE A 305 13.58 -12.20 -3.86
C ILE A 305 14.31 -13.20 -2.97
N ALA A 306 14.42 -12.91 -1.66
CA ALA A 306 15.09 -13.78 -0.71
C ALA A 306 14.43 -15.17 -0.59
N GLU A 307 13.09 -15.23 -0.60
CA GLU A 307 12.36 -16.49 -0.57
C GLU A 307 12.59 -17.35 -1.83
N GLN A 308 12.67 -16.72 -3.01
CA GLN A 308 12.84 -17.42 -4.29
C GLN A 308 14.29 -17.82 -4.57
N THR A 309 15.26 -16.96 -4.24
CA THR A 309 16.67 -17.15 -4.62
C THR A 309 17.52 -17.70 -3.51
N LYS A 310 17.10 -17.54 -2.24
CA LYS A 310 17.89 -17.82 -1.03
C LYS A 310 19.18 -16.99 -0.93
N TRP A 311 19.24 -15.86 -1.62
CA TRP A 311 20.37 -14.95 -1.59
C TRP A 311 20.42 -14.12 -0.31
N ASN A 312 21.60 -13.50 -0.06
CA ASN A 312 21.79 -12.61 1.06
C ASN A 312 20.83 -11.41 1.00
N LEU A 313 20.23 -11.04 2.14
CA LEU A 313 19.23 -9.96 2.24
C LEU A 313 19.75 -8.60 1.74
N LYS A 314 21.08 -8.31 1.87
CA LYS A 314 21.67 -7.08 1.35
C LYS A 314 21.65 -7.04 -0.18
N LEU A 315 21.96 -8.17 -0.83
CA LEU A 315 21.85 -8.29 -2.29
C LEU A 315 20.40 -8.22 -2.73
N CYS A 316 19.48 -8.88 -2.02
CA CYS A 316 18.06 -8.81 -2.30
C CYS A 316 17.52 -7.37 -2.17
N TRP A 317 17.99 -6.61 -1.17
CA TRP A 317 17.68 -5.19 -1.01
C TRP A 317 18.15 -4.37 -2.22
N LEU A 318 19.40 -4.57 -2.66
CA LEU A 318 19.94 -3.87 -3.82
C LEU A 318 19.11 -4.14 -5.07
N LEU A 319 18.75 -5.40 -5.31
CA LEU A 319 17.90 -5.81 -6.45
C LEU A 319 16.46 -5.32 -6.34
N ALA A 320 15.95 -5.10 -5.14
CA ALA A 320 14.61 -4.56 -4.93
C ALA A 320 14.56 -3.03 -5.09
N THR A 321 15.68 -2.31 -4.99
CA THR A 321 15.70 -0.85 -4.94
C THR A 321 16.43 -0.20 -6.13
N LEU A 322 17.63 -0.67 -6.48
CA LEU A 322 18.46 -0.05 -7.52
C LEU A 322 17.82 -0.04 -8.92
N PRO A 323 17.19 -1.12 -9.41
CA PRO A 323 16.51 -1.08 -10.71
C PRO A 323 15.39 -0.04 -10.76
N CYS A 324 14.72 0.23 -9.63
CA CYS A 324 13.68 1.25 -9.53
C CYS A 324 14.24 2.66 -9.73
N LEU A 325 15.42 2.95 -9.13
CA LEU A 325 16.12 4.20 -9.32
C LEU A 325 16.55 4.37 -10.78
N ILE A 326 17.12 3.33 -11.39
CA ILE A 326 17.52 3.35 -12.80
C ILE A 326 16.32 3.66 -13.69
N LEU A 327 15.18 2.98 -13.49
CA LEU A 327 13.95 3.24 -14.24
C LEU A 327 13.47 4.69 -14.09
N ALA A 328 13.50 5.23 -12.87
CA ALA A 328 13.12 6.61 -12.61
C ALA A 328 14.05 7.60 -13.30
N LEU A 329 15.38 7.41 -13.24
CA LEU A 329 16.38 8.26 -13.86
C LEU A 329 16.36 8.20 -15.40
N CYS A 330 16.00 7.06 -15.99
CA CYS A 330 15.81 6.94 -17.45
C CYS A 330 14.67 7.80 -17.98
N GLY A 331 13.79 8.33 -17.12
CA GLY A 331 12.73 9.25 -17.53
C GLY A 331 11.71 8.63 -18.51
N MET A 332 11.56 7.29 -18.49
CA MET A 332 10.72 6.56 -19.46
C MET A 332 9.26 6.99 -19.40
N THR A 333 8.76 7.39 -18.22
CA THR A 333 7.40 7.89 -18.03
C THR A 333 7.29 8.72 -16.73
N SER A 334 6.15 9.37 -16.55
CA SER A 334 5.82 10.15 -15.34
C SER A 334 5.44 9.25 -14.16
N PHE A 335 5.33 9.86 -12.97
CA PHE A 335 4.74 9.22 -11.78
C PHE A 335 3.44 8.45 -12.10
N VAL A 336 2.49 9.10 -12.80
CA VAL A 336 1.21 8.49 -13.15
C VAL A 336 1.37 7.35 -14.17
N GLY A 337 2.31 7.48 -15.11
CA GLY A 337 2.60 6.44 -16.09
C GLY A 337 3.12 5.17 -15.44
N PHE A 338 4.09 5.27 -14.53
CA PHE A 338 4.59 4.13 -13.78
C PHE A 338 3.50 3.49 -12.89
N ALA A 339 2.71 4.30 -12.19
CA ALA A 339 1.63 3.81 -11.35
C ALA A 339 0.56 3.04 -12.15
N ARG A 340 0.24 3.47 -13.39
CA ARG A 340 -0.69 2.75 -14.29
C ARG A 340 -0.13 1.39 -14.72
N LEU A 341 1.14 1.31 -15.10
CA LEU A 341 1.78 0.06 -15.46
C LEU A 341 1.74 -0.95 -14.29
N ALA A 342 2.04 -0.49 -13.09
CA ALA A 342 1.95 -1.31 -11.89
C ALA A 342 0.50 -1.81 -11.66
N GLY A 343 -0.49 -0.93 -11.81
CA GLY A 343 -1.90 -1.22 -11.56
C GLY A 343 -2.47 -2.35 -12.43
N ILE A 344 -2.10 -2.43 -13.70
CA ILE A 344 -2.55 -3.49 -14.62
C ILE A 344 -2.20 -4.89 -14.06
N ILE A 345 -0.98 -5.05 -13.55
CA ILE A 345 -0.52 -6.35 -13.03
C ILE A 345 -1.13 -6.66 -11.67
N GLN A 346 -1.38 -5.65 -10.85
CA GLN A 346 -1.99 -5.83 -9.52
C GLN A 346 -3.37 -6.49 -9.57
N VAL A 347 -4.15 -6.22 -10.62
CA VAL A 347 -5.45 -6.86 -10.83
C VAL A 347 -5.34 -8.37 -11.03
N LEU A 348 -4.46 -8.78 -11.92
CA LEU A 348 -4.22 -10.21 -12.16
C LEU A 348 -3.72 -10.91 -10.89
N THR A 349 -2.88 -10.21 -10.13
CA THR A 349 -2.40 -10.66 -8.81
C THR A 349 -3.55 -10.81 -7.82
N GLY A 350 -4.48 -9.85 -7.76
CA GLY A 350 -5.65 -9.91 -6.88
C GLY A 350 -6.54 -11.13 -7.13
N ILE A 351 -6.83 -11.43 -8.39
CA ILE A 351 -7.58 -12.64 -8.77
C ILE A 351 -6.81 -13.90 -8.37
N GLY A 352 -5.51 -13.94 -8.66
CA GLY A 352 -4.63 -15.04 -8.30
C GLY A 352 -4.61 -15.30 -6.79
N ILE A 353 -4.59 -14.24 -5.98
CA ILE A 353 -4.65 -14.31 -4.51
C ILE A 353 -5.93 -15.03 -4.05
N ILE A 354 -7.10 -14.65 -4.58
CA ILE A 354 -8.36 -15.26 -4.15
C ILE A 354 -8.45 -16.74 -4.56
N ILE A 355 -7.94 -17.10 -5.73
CA ILE A 355 -7.88 -18.51 -6.17
C ILE A 355 -6.93 -19.30 -5.26
N ALA A 356 -5.75 -18.76 -4.95
CA ALA A 356 -4.79 -19.39 -4.04
C ALA A 356 -5.38 -19.54 -2.63
N TYR A 357 -6.07 -18.49 -2.12
CA TYR A 357 -6.78 -18.52 -0.85
C TYR A 357 -7.84 -19.63 -0.81
N SER A 358 -8.66 -19.74 -1.86
CA SER A 358 -9.70 -20.77 -1.96
C SER A 358 -9.11 -22.19 -1.89
N ARG A 359 -7.99 -22.43 -2.57
CA ARG A 359 -7.28 -23.73 -2.56
C ARG A 359 -6.63 -24.00 -1.21
N SER A 360 -5.93 -23.00 -0.63
CA SER A 360 -5.31 -23.09 0.68
C SER A 360 -6.33 -23.45 1.76
N ARG A 361 -7.49 -22.81 1.75
CA ARG A 361 -8.58 -23.08 2.69
C ARG A 361 -9.11 -24.51 2.58
N LYS A 362 -9.25 -25.04 1.35
CA LYS A 362 -9.66 -26.45 1.13
C LYS A 362 -8.58 -27.43 1.64
N ARG A 363 -7.30 -27.11 1.42
CA ARG A 363 -6.17 -27.96 1.85
C ARG A 363 -6.07 -28.05 3.37
N VAL A 364 -6.19 -26.92 4.06
CA VAL A 364 -6.05 -26.87 5.54
C VAL A 364 -7.30 -27.34 6.25
N ASN A 365 -8.46 -27.30 5.58
CA ASN A 365 -9.79 -27.67 6.12
C ASN A 365 -10.17 -26.97 7.43
N GLN A 366 -9.53 -25.82 7.72
CA GLN A 366 -9.81 -24.96 8.85
C GLN A 366 -9.71 -23.50 8.42
N SER A 367 -10.57 -22.65 8.99
CA SER A 367 -10.43 -21.22 8.84
C SER A 367 -9.74 -20.65 10.07
N LEU A 368 -8.60 -20.05 9.87
CA LEU A 368 -7.79 -19.47 10.93
C LEU A 368 -8.21 -18.03 11.29
N ILE A 369 -8.67 -17.25 10.30
CA ILE A 369 -8.96 -15.82 10.45
C ILE A 369 -10.38 -15.49 9.96
N CYS A 370 -10.73 -15.84 8.71
CA CYS A 370 -11.95 -15.34 8.07
C CYS A 370 -13.24 -16.02 8.50
N GLY A 371 -13.21 -17.22 9.08
CA GLY A 371 -14.39 -17.96 9.47
C GLY A 371 -15.38 -18.12 8.29
N ARG A 372 -16.66 -17.78 8.53
CA ARG A 372 -17.71 -17.80 7.50
C ARG A 372 -17.51 -16.77 6.39
N PHE A 373 -16.80 -15.67 6.66
CA PHE A 373 -16.51 -14.64 5.68
C PHE A 373 -15.44 -15.05 4.65
N GLY A 374 -14.79 -16.18 4.83
CA GLY A 374 -13.90 -16.78 3.84
C GLY A 374 -14.58 -17.72 2.85
N GLN A 375 -15.90 -17.90 2.88
CA GLN A 375 -16.64 -18.76 1.97
C GLN A 375 -16.78 -18.18 0.57
N LEU A 376 -17.14 -19.03 -0.40
CA LEU A 376 -17.20 -18.67 -1.83
C LEU A 376 -18.00 -17.39 -2.14
N PRO A 377 -19.17 -17.12 -1.54
CA PRO A 377 -19.88 -15.87 -1.83
C PRO A 377 -19.06 -14.62 -1.53
N PHE A 378 -18.32 -14.61 -0.41
CA PHE A 378 -17.48 -13.47 -0.04
C PHE A 378 -16.23 -13.36 -0.93
N GLN A 379 -15.66 -14.48 -1.37
CA GLN A 379 -14.58 -14.50 -2.36
C GLN A 379 -15.03 -13.86 -3.69
N LEU A 380 -16.25 -14.18 -4.15
CA LEU A 380 -16.83 -13.59 -5.36
C LEU A 380 -17.06 -12.08 -5.19
N ILE A 381 -17.51 -11.61 -4.03
CA ILE A 381 -17.66 -10.19 -3.73
C ILE A 381 -16.31 -9.48 -3.84
N VAL A 382 -15.23 -10.05 -3.30
CA VAL A 382 -13.89 -9.48 -3.39
C VAL A 382 -13.37 -9.43 -4.83
N ILE A 383 -13.61 -10.48 -5.62
CA ILE A 383 -13.25 -10.51 -7.05
C ILE A 383 -14.01 -9.42 -7.82
N LEU A 384 -15.32 -9.33 -7.62
CA LEU A 384 -16.15 -8.30 -8.27
C LEU A 384 -15.70 -6.90 -7.90
N GLY A 385 -15.43 -6.65 -6.61
CA GLY A 385 -14.88 -5.37 -6.14
C GLY A 385 -13.53 -5.03 -6.78
N SER A 386 -12.66 -6.00 -6.93
CA SER A 386 -11.36 -5.82 -7.61
C SER A 386 -11.53 -5.50 -9.11
N ILE A 387 -12.44 -6.18 -9.79
CA ILE A 387 -12.78 -5.89 -11.19
C ILE A 387 -13.37 -4.48 -11.31
N MET A 388 -14.31 -4.10 -10.44
CA MET A 388 -14.90 -2.77 -10.43
C MET A 388 -13.85 -1.67 -10.19
N ALA A 389 -12.90 -1.89 -9.27
CA ALA A 389 -11.80 -0.96 -9.04
C ALA A 389 -10.93 -0.78 -10.28
N THR A 390 -10.68 -1.86 -11.02
CA THR A 390 -9.92 -1.81 -12.27
C THR A 390 -10.66 -1.07 -13.37
N VAL A 391 -11.94 -1.41 -13.59
CA VAL A 391 -12.76 -0.72 -14.58
C VAL A 391 -12.84 0.77 -14.25
N GLY A 392 -13.05 1.12 -12.98
CA GLY A 392 -13.09 2.51 -12.52
C GLY A 392 -11.80 3.29 -12.76
N SER A 393 -10.62 2.63 -12.73
CA SER A 393 -9.33 3.29 -12.94
C SER A 393 -9.10 3.79 -14.37
N VAL A 394 -9.80 3.21 -15.35
CA VAL A 394 -9.68 3.57 -16.78
C VAL A 394 -10.84 4.43 -17.29
N ILE A 395 -11.89 4.62 -16.49
CA ILE A 395 -13.05 5.42 -16.87
C ILE A 395 -12.71 6.91 -16.82
N ALA A 396 -13.13 7.64 -17.85
CA ALA A 396 -13.01 9.09 -17.89
C ALA A 396 -13.97 9.75 -16.90
N VAL A 397 -13.46 10.66 -16.10
CA VAL A 397 -14.23 11.51 -15.17
C VAL A 397 -14.82 12.69 -15.95
N LYS A 398 -16.13 12.91 -15.77
CA LYS A 398 -16.91 14.01 -16.40
C LYS A 398 -17.01 15.22 -15.48
#